data_bf9c1a3ab0c5a55e826eadf9214d2b15
#
_entry.id   bf9c1a3ab0c5a55e826eadf9214d2b15
#
_cell.length_a   1.000
_cell.length_b   1.000
_cell.length_c   1.000
_cell.angle_alpha   90.00
_cell.angle_beta   90.00
_cell.angle_gamma   90.00
#
_symmetry.space_group_name_H-M   'P 1'
#
loop_
_entity.id
_entity.type
_entity.pdbx_description
1 polymer ?
#
loop_
_entity_poly.entity_id
_entity_poly.type
_entity_poly.pdbx_seq_one_letter_code
_entity_poly.pdbx_strand_id
1 'polypeptide(L)'
;MDIAHHTNTVLDFIHKTRLSDIPAEVKDRARTLLMDIIGVAAVGAQTPTARIITDYVIAQMSAGEGCPSAPILFDGRQVSPAGAALAGGMMIDSLDAHDGQKLTKGHVGCGIVPAIFASLAETGRMDDEDELLTCLVIGYEIGTRLGIALHRAANDFHTSGAWVAVACAGLASRIHKLDKDRMFHAMGIAEYHGPRSQMMRVIDHATMLKDGSGWGAMAGVSAAALAKAGFTGAPAITISASEHADLYADLGSRWYTCEQYIKLWPVCRWAQPAIQGVFELQAEARLQPDDIAAIRISTFHEAKRLASPHPTSSDEAQYSICWPVAAAIYACAEGRRFGPYDVSDDALARADIHRLADRIIIEEDEQMNAVFPAQRLARIKISDKEGNQRISAVVSARGDPETPLSYDEIVDKFHFLISLSHKASSAYDIVAACQQLAATEDEGMQYGLGRLDAVAGNAKKITKIQQVTENNPEIRRELSLGALLF
;
A
#
# COMPACT_ATOMS: atom_id res chain seq x y z
N MET A 1 9.92 9.32 -33.58
CA MET A 1 9.92 10.48 -32.65
C MET A 1 11.29 10.50 -31.98
N ASP A 2 11.95 11.66 -31.92
CA ASP A 2 13.26 11.74 -31.24
C ASP A 2 12.98 11.83 -29.74
N ILE A 3 13.15 10.70 -29.03
CA ILE A 3 12.84 10.56 -27.62
C ILE A 3 14.10 10.93 -26.83
N ALA A 4 13.97 11.83 -25.87
CA ALA A 4 15.08 12.27 -25.02
C ALA A 4 15.81 11.09 -24.34
N HIS A 5 17.09 11.21 -24.09
CA HIS A 5 17.92 10.13 -23.55
C HIS A 5 17.39 9.59 -22.21
N HIS A 6 17.03 10.45 -21.27
CA HIS A 6 16.48 10.03 -19.96
C HIS A 6 15.14 9.31 -20.08
N THR A 7 14.27 9.72 -21.03
CA THR A 7 13.03 9.03 -21.33
C THR A 7 13.32 7.61 -21.85
N ASN A 8 14.28 7.48 -22.78
CA ASN A 8 14.71 6.18 -23.26
C ASN A 8 15.26 5.29 -22.12
N THR A 9 15.97 5.86 -21.16
CA THR A 9 16.44 5.14 -19.96
C THR A 9 15.29 4.55 -19.17
N VAL A 10 14.20 5.31 -18.95
CA VAL A 10 13.00 4.82 -18.26
C VAL A 10 12.34 3.68 -19.04
N LEU A 11 12.12 3.88 -20.34
CA LEU A 11 11.49 2.86 -21.19
C LEU A 11 12.34 1.59 -21.25
N ASP A 12 13.67 1.72 -21.35
CA ASP A 12 14.60 0.59 -21.34
C ASP A 12 14.61 -0.12 -19.99
N PHE A 13 14.56 0.61 -18.87
CA PHE A 13 14.47 0.01 -17.55
C PHE A 13 13.21 -0.83 -17.40
N ILE A 14 12.05 -0.29 -17.76
CA ILE A 14 10.79 -1.04 -17.73
C ILE A 14 10.84 -2.26 -18.64
N HIS A 15 11.34 -2.10 -19.85
CA HIS A 15 11.26 -3.12 -20.89
C HIS A 15 12.29 -4.24 -20.77
N LYS A 16 13.52 -3.91 -20.28
CA LYS A 16 14.68 -4.82 -20.34
C LYS A 16 15.10 -5.42 -19.01
N THR A 17 14.73 -4.79 -17.87
CA THR A 17 15.12 -5.30 -16.54
C THR A 17 14.65 -6.74 -16.37
N ARG A 18 15.54 -7.61 -15.93
CA ARG A 18 15.30 -9.03 -15.62
C ARG A 18 15.41 -9.24 -14.12
N LEU A 19 14.83 -10.30 -13.62
CA LEU A 19 14.95 -10.66 -12.20
C LEU A 19 16.41 -10.81 -11.76
N SER A 20 17.29 -11.30 -12.64
CA SER A 20 18.73 -11.43 -12.41
C SER A 20 19.48 -10.10 -12.24
N ASP A 21 18.89 -8.99 -12.72
CA ASP A 21 19.50 -7.66 -12.63
C ASP A 21 19.16 -6.98 -11.28
N ILE A 22 18.26 -7.56 -10.50
CA ILE A 22 17.75 -7.02 -9.24
C ILE A 22 18.49 -7.64 -8.06
N PRO A 23 19.10 -6.82 -7.16
CA PRO A 23 19.76 -7.31 -5.97
C PRO A 23 18.85 -8.15 -5.06
N ALA A 24 19.41 -9.12 -4.35
CA ALA A 24 18.67 -10.03 -3.49
C ALA A 24 17.86 -9.29 -2.42
N GLU A 25 18.47 -8.30 -1.76
CA GLU A 25 17.79 -7.49 -0.74
C GLU A 25 16.58 -6.71 -1.28
N VAL A 26 16.62 -6.28 -2.55
CA VAL A 26 15.51 -5.58 -3.20
C VAL A 26 14.36 -6.54 -3.50
N LYS A 27 14.69 -7.74 -3.98
CA LYS A 27 13.72 -8.82 -4.19
C LYS A 27 13.01 -9.19 -2.89
N ASP A 28 13.76 -9.36 -1.80
CA ASP A 28 13.21 -9.69 -0.48
C ASP A 28 12.32 -8.58 0.06
N ARG A 29 12.73 -7.32 -0.14
CA ARG A 29 11.88 -6.20 0.22
C ARG A 29 10.58 -6.17 -0.59
N ALA A 30 10.62 -6.45 -1.89
CA ALA A 30 9.43 -6.52 -2.74
C ALA A 30 8.49 -7.66 -2.32
N ARG A 31 9.01 -8.85 -1.96
CA ARG A 31 8.23 -9.96 -1.38
C ARG A 31 7.52 -9.55 -0.09
N THR A 32 8.24 -8.85 0.78
CA THR A 32 7.71 -8.36 2.05
C THR A 32 6.61 -7.31 1.85
N LEU A 33 6.79 -6.37 0.92
CA LEU A 33 5.77 -5.37 0.57
C LEU A 33 4.53 -6.03 -0.04
N LEU A 34 4.71 -7.02 -0.91
CA LEU A 34 3.59 -7.78 -1.46
C LEU A 34 2.79 -8.51 -0.37
N MET A 35 3.47 -9.17 0.56
CA MET A 35 2.83 -9.85 1.69
C MET A 35 2.01 -8.86 2.54
N ASP A 36 2.56 -7.70 2.84
CA ASP A 36 1.86 -6.63 3.58
C ASP A 36 0.60 -6.17 2.84
N ILE A 37 0.71 -5.88 1.54
CA ILE A 37 -0.41 -5.49 0.67
C ILE A 37 -1.51 -6.56 0.65
N ILE A 38 -1.14 -7.84 0.54
CA ILE A 38 -2.11 -8.95 0.53
C ILE A 38 -2.86 -9.01 1.86
N GLY A 39 -2.17 -8.85 2.99
CA GLY A 39 -2.80 -8.79 4.31
C GLY A 39 -3.80 -7.63 4.43
N VAL A 40 -3.42 -6.46 3.93
CA VAL A 40 -4.31 -5.28 3.89
C VAL A 40 -5.51 -5.53 2.98
N ALA A 41 -5.29 -6.06 1.77
CA ALA A 41 -6.35 -6.36 0.81
C ALA A 41 -7.37 -7.38 1.35
N ALA A 42 -6.91 -8.39 2.10
CA ALA A 42 -7.77 -9.43 2.67
C ALA A 42 -8.81 -8.86 3.67
N VAL A 43 -8.42 -7.87 4.47
CA VAL A 43 -9.36 -7.13 5.33
C VAL A 43 -10.14 -6.11 4.51
N GLY A 44 -9.45 -5.40 3.61
CA GLY A 44 -10.05 -4.40 2.72
C GLY A 44 -11.21 -4.95 1.90
N ALA A 45 -11.14 -6.22 1.47
CA ALA A 45 -12.20 -6.91 0.74
C ALA A 45 -13.56 -6.95 1.48
N GLN A 46 -13.55 -6.79 2.80
CA GLN A 46 -14.75 -6.84 3.64
C GLN A 46 -15.37 -5.46 3.91
N THR A 47 -14.70 -4.38 3.47
CA THR A 47 -15.19 -3.01 3.68
C THR A 47 -16.42 -2.68 2.80
N PRO A 48 -17.27 -1.74 3.21
CA PRO A 48 -18.33 -1.23 2.35
C PRO A 48 -17.83 -0.69 1.01
N THR A 49 -16.71 0.03 1.01
CA THR A 49 -16.07 0.58 -0.21
C THR A 49 -15.71 -0.51 -1.20
N ALA A 50 -15.02 -1.58 -0.75
CA ALA A 50 -14.65 -2.69 -1.62
C ALA A 50 -15.86 -3.42 -2.19
N ARG A 51 -16.91 -3.64 -1.38
CA ARG A 51 -18.14 -4.27 -1.84
C ARG A 51 -18.83 -3.44 -2.93
N ILE A 52 -18.98 -2.13 -2.71
CA ILE A 52 -19.61 -1.22 -3.69
C ILE A 52 -18.84 -1.22 -5.01
N ILE A 53 -17.51 -1.12 -4.98
CA ILE A 53 -16.69 -1.13 -6.19
C ILE A 53 -16.74 -2.50 -6.88
N THR A 54 -16.71 -3.60 -6.12
CA THR A 54 -16.83 -4.95 -6.66
C THR A 54 -18.16 -5.13 -7.40
N ASP A 55 -19.27 -4.74 -6.79
CA ASP A 55 -20.60 -4.80 -7.43
C ASP A 55 -20.65 -3.89 -8.68
N TYR A 56 -20.04 -2.71 -8.61
CA TYR A 56 -19.96 -1.79 -9.74
C TYR A 56 -19.21 -2.41 -10.94
N VAL A 57 -18.02 -2.97 -10.71
CA VAL A 57 -17.22 -3.53 -11.83
C VAL A 57 -17.88 -4.78 -12.43
N ILE A 58 -18.57 -5.56 -11.63
CA ILE A 58 -19.37 -6.69 -12.13
C ILE A 58 -20.51 -6.21 -13.00
N ALA A 59 -21.22 -5.16 -12.59
CA ALA A 59 -22.39 -4.65 -13.32
C ALA A 59 -22.01 -3.85 -14.55
N GLN A 60 -20.90 -3.08 -14.51
CA GLN A 60 -20.56 -2.09 -15.54
C GLN A 60 -19.31 -2.44 -16.37
N MET A 61 -18.46 -3.33 -15.88
CA MET A 61 -17.17 -3.66 -16.49
C MET A 61 -16.97 -5.18 -16.65
N SER A 62 -18.07 -5.94 -16.73
CA SER A 62 -18.01 -7.38 -17.00
C SER A 62 -17.31 -7.65 -18.34
N ALA A 63 -16.52 -8.71 -18.42
CA ALA A 63 -15.95 -9.14 -19.69
C ALA A 63 -17.05 -9.77 -20.56
N GLY A 64 -17.18 -9.32 -21.81
CA GLY A 64 -18.02 -9.97 -22.79
C GLY A 64 -17.48 -11.35 -23.20
N GLU A 65 -18.30 -12.19 -23.78
CA GLU A 65 -17.88 -13.49 -24.30
C GLU A 65 -16.75 -13.32 -25.33
N GLY A 66 -15.63 -14.06 -25.13
CA GLY A 66 -14.43 -13.96 -25.97
C GLY A 66 -13.58 -12.70 -25.76
N CYS A 67 -13.97 -11.83 -24.83
CA CYS A 67 -13.17 -10.67 -24.47
C CYS A 67 -12.12 -11.02 -23.38
N PRO A 68 -11.00 -10.27 -23.32
CA PRO A 68 -10.05 -10.39 -22.22
C PRO A 68 -10.71 -10.23 -20.85
N SER A 69 -10.33 -11.08 -19.89
CA SER A 69 -10.86 -11.03 -18.53
C SER A 69 -9.75 -11.24 -17.51
N ALA A 70 -10.01 -10.76 -16.29
CA ALA A 70 -9.19 -11.01 -15.13
C ALA A 70 -10.06 -11.20 -13.87
N PRO A 71 -9.63 -12.05 -12.91
CA PRO A 71 -10.37 -12.25 -11.67
C PRO A 71 -10.23 -11.04 -10.74
N ILE A 72 -11.29 -10.75 -10.00
CA ILE A 72 -11.24 -9.78 -8.91
C ILE A 72 -10.52 -10.40 -7.72
N LEU A 73 -9.55 -9.68 -7.16
CA LEU A 73 -8.76 -10.08 -6.00
C LEU A 73 -9.68 -10.46 -4.82
N PHE A 74 -9.45 -11.60 -4.18
CA PHE A 74 -10.23 -12.21 -3.09
C PHE A 74 -11.71 -12.52 -3.37
N ASP A 75 -12.18 -12.28 -4.58
CA ASP A 75 -13.55 -12.58 -5.03
C ASP A 75 -13.56 -13.68 -6.11
N GLY A 76 -12.63 -13.63 -7.06
CA GLY A 76 -12.45 -14.60 -8.13
C GLY A 76 -13.40 -14.43 -9.33
N ARG A 77 -14.46 -13.62 -9.22
CA ARG A 77 -15.37 -13.35 -10.35
C ARG A 77 -14.63 -12.62 -11.47
N GLN A 78 -14.93 -13.01 -12.71
CA GLN A 78 -14.27 -12.48 -13.90
C GLN A 78 -14.91 -11.17 -14.37
N VAL A 79 -14.08 -10.15 -14.59
CA VAL A 79 -14.43 -8.85 -15.14
C VAL A 79 -13.42 -8.43 -16.19
N SER A 80 -13.58 -7.28 -16.83
CA SER A 80 -12.51 -6.74 -17.69
C SER A 80 -11.22 -6.53 -16.89
N PRO A 81 -10.02 -6.62 -17.48
CA PRO A 81 -8.75 -6.38 -16.76
C PRO A 81 -8.70 -5.01 -16.09
N ALA A 82 -9.25 -3.98 -16.75
CA ALA A 82 -9.38 -2.64 -16.16
C ALA A 82 -10.32 -2.64 -14.94
N GLY A 83 -11.41 -3.39 -14.98
CA GLY A 83 -12.33 -3.56 -13.84
C GLY A 83 -11.68 -4.29 -12.66
N ALA A 84 -10.91 -5.36 -12.93
CA ALA A 84 -10.19 -6.09 -11.91
C ALA A 84 -9.12 -5.20 -11.22
N ALA A 85 -8.38 -4.39 -12.01
CA ALA A 85 -7.42 -3.43 -11.50
C ALA A 85 -8.09 -2.34 -10.63
N LEU A 86 -9.24 -1.81 -11.06
CA LEU A 86 -10.03 -0.86 -10.27
C LEU A 86 -10.46 -1.46 -8.94
N ALA A 87 -11.10 -2.63 -8.97
CA ALA A 87 -11.62 -3.28 -7.77
C ALA A 87 -10.50 -3.61 -6.78
N GLY A 88 -9.40 -4.20 -7.23
CA GLY A 88 -8.26 -4.55 -6.39
C GLY A 88 -7.60 -3.32 -5.76
N GLY A 89 -7.40 -2.24 -6.52
CA GLY A 89 -6.81 -1.01 -5.99
C GLY A 89 -7.68 -0.32 -4.96
N MET A 90 -8.99 -0.22 -5.21
CA MET A 90 -9.91 0.36 -4.23
C MET A 90 -10.09 -0.52 -2.99
N MET A 91 -10.01 -1.84 -3.15
CA MET A 91 -10.02 -2.79 -2.04
C MET A 91 -8.82 -2.55 -1.10
N ILE A 92 -7.62 -2.39 -1.63
CA ILE A 92 -6.42 -2.11 -0.84
C ILE A 92 -6.52 -0.72 -0.19
N ASP A 93 -6.92 0.30 -0.96
CA ASP A 93 -7.09 1.68 -0.47
C ASP A 93 -8.15 1.80 0.63
N SER A 94 -9.18 0.94 0.63
CA SER A 94 -10.31 1.02 1.57
C SER A 94 -9.91 0.82 3.03
N LEU A 95 -8.77 0.14 3.28
CA LEU A 95 -8.12 0.06 4.58
C LEU A 95 -6.77 0.76 4.49
N ASP A 96 -6.66 1.95 5.00
CA ASP A 96 -5.46 2.80 4.90
C ASP A 96 -4.28 2.27 5.74
N ALA A 97 -3.88 1.00 5.49
CA ALA A 97 -2.84 0.24 6.22
C ALA A 97 -1.66 -0.21 5.35
N HIS A 98 -1.71 0.08 4.05
CA HIS A 98 -0.70 -0.32 3.06
C HIS A 98 0.57 0.55 3.09
N ASP A 99 1.58 0.11 2.35
CA ASP A 99 2.87 0.79 2.20
C ASP A 99 2.76 2.24 1.67
N GLY A 100 3.88 2.94 1.67
CA GLY A 100 3.96 4.24 1.02
C GLY A 100 5.38 4.82 1.05
N GLN A 101 5.52 6.00 0.44
CA GLN A 101 6.80 6.69 0.33
C GLN A 101 6.67 8.17 0.75
N LYS A 102 7.58 8.62 1.61
CA LYS A 102 7.47 9.93 2.25
C LYS A 102 7.56 11.11 1.28
N LEU A 103 8.40 11.03 0.24
CA LEU A 103 8.58 12.11 -0.73
C LEU A 103 7.38 12.25 -1.68
N THR A 104 6.74 11.12 -2.03
CA THR A 104 5.51 11.13 -2.84
C THR A 104 4.27 11.45 -2.03
N LYS A 105 4.35 11.39 -0.69
CA LYS A 105 3.22 11.52 0.23
C LYS A 105 2.06 10.58 -0.10
N GLY A 106 2.37 9.44 -0.73
CA GLY A 106 1.39 8.51 -1.25
C GLY A 106 1.95 7.09 -1.37
N HIS A 107 1.26 6.27 -2.13
CA HIS A 107 1.32 4.83 -2.09
C HIS A 107 1.48 4.26 -3.49
N VAL A 108 2.47 3.38 -3.69
CA VAL A 108 2.72 2.73 -4.98
C VAL A 108 1.98 1.39 -5.06
N GLY A 109 2.14 0.55 -4.02
CA GLY A 109 1.72 -0.84 -4.03
C GLY A 109 0.24 -1.04 -4.30
N CYS A 110 -0.62 -0.20 -3.70
CA CYS A 110 -2.08 -0.29 -3.86
C CYS A 110 -2.58 -0.11 -5.31
N GLY A 111 -1.81 0.52 -6.18
CA GLY A 111 -2.15 0.63 -7.60
C GLY A 111 -1.44 -0.39 -8.48
N ILE A 112 -0.12 -0.59 -8.27
CA ILE A 112 0.65 -1.48 -9.16
C ILE A 112 0.30 -2.96 -8.97
N VAL A 113 0.07 -3.42 -7.74
CA VAL A 113 -0.23 -4.84 -7.46
C VAL A 113 -1.46 -5.31 -8.23
N PRO A 114 -2.65 -4.66 -8.10
CA PRO A 114 -3.82 -5.10 -8.86
C PRO A 114 -3.67 -4.94 -10.38
N ALA A 115 -2.91 -3.93 -10.86
CA ALA A 115 -2.64 -3.77 -12.28
C ALA A 115 -1.75 -4.90 -12.84
N ILE A 116 -0.74 -5.33 -12.08
CA ILE A 116 0.12 -6.47 -12.44
C ILE A 116 -0.72 -7.75 -12.50
N PHE A 117 -1.49 -8.06 -11.45
CA PHE A 117 -2.33 -9.26 -11.42
C PHE A 117 -3.34 -9.27 -12.57
N ALA A 118 -4.03 -8.15 -12.82
CA ALA A 118 -4.99 -8.06 -13.92
C ALA A 118 -4.32 -8.30 -15.28
N SER A 119 -3.13 -7.74 -15.52
CA SER A 119 -2.40 -7.88 -16.79
C SER A 119 -1.80 -9.28 -16.96
N LEU A 120 -1.29 -9.91 -15.88
CA LEU A 120 -0.80 -11.29 -15.91
C LEU A 120 -1.96 -12.27 -16.19
N ALA A 121 -3.12 -12.05 -15.54
CA ALA A 121 -4.30 -12.87 -15.77
C ALA A 121 -4.79 -12.76 -17.23
N GLU A 122 -4.91 -11.53 -17.76
CA GLU A 122 -5.30 -11.28 -19.16
C GLU A 122 -4.39 -12.00 -20.15
N THR A 123 -3.09 -12.08 -19.84
CA THR A 123 -2.10 -12.72 -20.74
C THR A 123 -1.90 -14.21 -20.45
N GLY A 124 -2.66 -14.80 -19.51
CA GLY A 124 -2.52 -16.20 -19.11
C GLY A 124 -1.20 -16.53 -18.41
N ARG A 125 -0.58 -15.54 -17.75
CA ARG A 125 0.75 -15.63 -17.11
C ARG A 125 0.71 -15.48 -15.59
N MET A 126 -0.37 -15.86 -14.94
CA MET A 126 -0.49 -15.77 -13.48
C MET A 126 0.54 -16.61 -12.72
N ASP A 127 1.07 -17.66 -13.35
CA ASP A 127 2.10 -18.54 -12.75
C ASP A 127 3.54 -18.04 -13.07
N ASP A 128 3.71 -16.88 -13.71
CA ASP A 128 5.02 -16.31 -14.04
C ASP A 128 5.54 -15.48 -12.86
N GLU A 129 6.08 -16.18 -11.87
CA GLU A 129 6.57 -15.59 -10.63
C GLU A 129 7.74 -14.63 -10.85
N ASP A 130 8.63 -14.93 -11.80
CA ASP A 130 9.76 -14.08 -12.17
C ASP A 130 9.28 -12.74 -12.70
N GLU A 131 8.28 -12.75 -13.58
CA GLU A 131 7.70 -11.52 -14.12
C GLU A 131 6.92 -10.75 -13.05
N LEU A 132 6.16 -11.44 -12.19
CA LEU A 132 5.45 -10.82 -11.08
C LEU A 132 6.42 -10.05 -10.18
N LEU A 133 7.48 -10.70 -9.69
CA LEU A 133 8.44 -10.06 -8.79
C LEU A 133 9.23 -8.94 -9.51
N THR A 134 9.62 -9.15 -10.76
CA THR A 134 10.29 -8.12 -11.58
C THR A 134 9.39 -6.90 -11.76
N CYS A 135 8.12 -7.09 -12.10
CA CYS A 135 7.14 -6.02 -12.27
C CYS A 135 6.86 -5.28 -10.95
N LEU A 136 6.83 -5.96 -9.82
CA LEU A 136 6.71 -5.32 -8.51
C LEU A 136 7.84 -4.33 -8.26
N VAL A 137 9.09 -4.75 -8.45
CA VAL A 137 10.25 -3.87 -8.26
C VAL A 137 10.22 -2.71 -9.26
N ILE A 138 10.02 -2.98 -10.54
CA ILE A 138 9.92 -1.92 -11.57
C ILE A 138 8.80 -0.92 -11.19
N GLY A 139 7.66 -1.42 -10.71
CA GLY A 139 6.53 -0.61 -10.32
C GLY A 139 6.84 0.33 -9.15
N TYR A 140 7.51 -0.15 -8.10
CA TYR A 140 7.96 0.69 -7.00
C TYR A 140 9.00 1.73 -7.46
N GLU A 141 9.96 1.33 -8.32
CA GLU A 141 10.99 2.24 -8.82
C GLU A 141 10.42 3.36 -9.67
N ILE A 142 9.61 3.02 -10.64
CA ILE A 142 9.05 3.98 -11.58
C ILE A 142 7.93 4.79 -10.91
N GLY A 143 7.03 4.13 -10.17
CA GLY A 143 5.93 4.79 -9.49
C GLY A 143 6.40 5.84 -8.48
N THR A 144 7.42 5.54 -7.69
CA THR A 144 7.99 6.50 -6.74
C THR A 144 8.58 7.71 -7.46
N ARG A 145 9.37 7.51 -8.51
CA ARG A 145 9.96 8.61 -9.28
C ARG A 145 8.92 9.49 -9.96
N LEU A 146 7.86 8.88 -10.50
CA LEU A 146 6.72 9.61 -11.09
C LEU A 146 6.00 10.48 -10.06
N GLY A 147 5.79 9.95 -8.84
CA GLY A 147 5.20 10.74 -7.75
C GLY A 147 6.07 11.92 -7.33
N ILE A 148 7.39 11.73 -7.26
CA ILE A 148 8.34 12.81 -6.98
C ILE A 148 8.34 13.84 -8.12
N ALA A 149 8.37 13.40 -9.38
CA ALA A 149 8.33 14.28 -10.55
C ALA A 149 7.05 15.11 -10.59
N LEU A 150 5.88 14.49 -10.36
CA LEU A 150 4.62 15.22 -10.32
C LEU A 150 4.62 16.30 -9.24
N HIS A 151 5.10 15.99 -8.02
CA HIS A 151 5.11 16.95 -6.91
C HIS A 151 6.21 18.00 -7.00
N ARG A 152 7.19 17.84 -7.91
CA ARG A 152 8.10 18.92 -8.28
C ARG A 152 7.46 19.92 -9.27
N ALA A 153 6.58 19.42 -10.15
CA ALA A 153 5.97 20.21 -11.22
C ALA A 153 4.61 20.82 -10.83
N ALA A 154 3.88 20.22 -9.90
CA ALA A 154 2.57 20.68 -9.46
C ALA A 154 2.67 21.55 -8.20
N ASN A 155 1.84 22.58 -8.11
CA ASN A 155 1.79 23.48 -6.96
C ASN A 155 1.07 22.88 -5.75
N ASP A 156 0.34 21.77 -5.94
CA ASP A 156 -0.42 21.08 -4.92
C ASP A 156 -0.08 19.58 -4.89
N PHE A 157 -0.36 18.95 -3.76
CA PHE A 157 -0.18 17.49 -3.64
C PHE A 157 -1.32 16.76 -4.34
N HIS A 158 -0.97 15.73 -5.09
CA HIS A 158 -1.92 14.84 -5.75
C HIS A 158 -1.98 13.48 -5.06
N THR A 159 -3.16 12.85 -5.07
CA THR A 159 -3.36 11.50 -4.58
C THR A 159 -2.61 10.48 -5.44
N SER A 160 -2.37 9.29 -4.89
CA SER A 160 -1.54 8.25 -5.50
C SER A 160 -1.99 7.85 -6.90
N GLY A 161 -3.30 7.81 -7.14
CA GLY A 161 -3.86 7.46 -8.45
C GLY A 161 -3.32 8.29 -9.62
N ALA A 162 -2.94 9.55 -9.37
CA ALA A 162 -2.48 10.46 -10.41
C ALA A 162 -1.18 10.00 -11.09
N TRP A 163 -0.23 9.51 -10.32
CA TRP A 163 1.09 9.13 -10.83
C TRP A 163 1.27 7.61 -10.95
N VAL A 164 0.57 6.83 -10.11
CA VAL A 164 0.57 5.36 -10.23
C VAL A 164 -0.05 4.92 -11.57
N ALA A 165 -1.00 5.66 -12.14
CA ALA A 165 -1.58 5.37 -13.45
C ALA A 165 -0.50 5.21 -14.52
N VAL A 166 0.52 6.07 -14.53
CA VAL A 166 1.62 6.05 -15.51
C VAL A 166 2.51 4.81 -15.30
N ALA A 167 2.81 4.46 -14.04
CA ALA A 167 3.55 3.25 -13.71
C ALA A 167 2.79 2.00 -14.15
N CYS A 168 1.49 1.91 -13.86
CA CYS A 168 0.63 0.79 -14.27
C CYS A 168 0.59 0.63 -15.79
N ALA A 169 0.57 1.73 -16.54
CA ALA A 169 0.62 1.68 -18.00
C ALA A 169 1.94 1.09 -18.53
N GLY A 170 3.07 1.47 -17.92
CA GLY A 170 4.37 0.90 -18.25
C GLY A 170 4.44 -0.61 -17.94
N LEU A 171 3.97 -1.02 -16.76
CA LEU A 171 3.93 -2.43 -16.34
C LEU A 171 3.01 -3.28 -17.23
N ALA A 172 1.79 -2.81 -17.48
CA ALA A 172 0.87 -3.51 -18.38
C ALA A 172 1.44 -3.61 -19.79
N SER A 173 2.10 -2.55 -20.30
CA SER A 173 2.77 -2.57 -21.61
C SER A 173 3.89 -3.63 -21.65
N ARG A 174 4.69 -3.75 -20.58
CA ARG A 174 5.73 -4.78 -20.44
C ARG A 174 5.13 -6.18 -20.46
N ILE A 175 4.12 -6.44 -19.63
CA ILE A 175 3.46 -7.76 -19.52
C ILE A 175 2.85 -8.16 -20.87
N HIS A 176 2.26 -7.21 -21.58
CA HIS A 176 1.74 -7.40 -22.95
C HIS A 176 2.83 -7.45 -24.03
N LYS A 177 4.10 -7.27 -23.67
CA LYS A 177 5.25 -7.26 -24.60
C LYS A 177 5.10 -6.22 -25.72
N LEU A 178 4.53 -5.04 -25.40
CA LEU A 178 4.46 -3.93 -26.36
C LEU A 178 5.86 -3.41 -26.63
N ASP A 179 6.09 -2.92 -27.87
CA ASP A 179 7.32 -2.22 -28.20
C ASP A 179 7.43 -0.88 -27.45
N LYS A 180 8.62 -0.27 -27.46
CA LYS A 180 8.88 0.97 -26.73
C LYS A 180 8.03 2.14 -27.19
N ASP A 181 7.69 2.22 -28.47
CA ASP A 181 6.86 3.31 -28.99
C ASP A 181 5.44 3.21 -28.45
N ARG A 182 4.86 2.02 -28.43
CA ARG A 182 3.54 1.78 -27.83
C ARG A 182 3.54 1.99 -26.32
N MET A 183 4.59 1.54 -25.63
CA MET A 183 4.77 1.80 -24.19
C MET A 183 4.83 3.31 -23.89
N PHE A 184 5.59 4.07 -24.69
CA PHE A 184 5.67 5.52 -24.57
C PHE A 184 4.29 6.17 -24.72
N HIS A 185 3.51 5.75 -25.74
CA HIS A 185 2.14 6.22 -25.92
C HIS A 185 1.23 5.83 -24.74
N ALA A 186 1.31 4.57 -24.26
CA ALA A 186 0.52 4.11 -23.12
C ALA A 186 0.76 4.97 -21.87
N MET A 187 2.01 5.25 -21.54
CA MET A 187 2.35 6.07 -20.37
C MET A 187 1.82 7.50 -20.53
N GLY A 188 1.90 8.07 -21.74
CA GLY A 188 1.32 9.39 -22.04
C GLY A 188 -0.21 9.42 -21.97
N ILE A 189 -0.89 8.38 -22.44
CA ILE A 189 -2.35 8.23 -22.32
C ILE A 189 -2.75 8.18 -20.85
N ALA A 190 -2.03 7.39 -20.04
CA ALA A 190 -2.31 7.24 -18.62
C ALA A 190 -2.10 8.54 -17.84
N GLU A 191 -1.07 9.31 -18.15
CA GLU A 191 -0.85 10.60 -17.51
C GLU A 191 -1.94 11.61 -17.85
N TYR A 192 -2.39 11.62 -19.10
CA TYR A 192 -3.41 12.56 -19.57
C TYR A 192 -4.81 12.26 -19.02
N HIS A 193 -5.20 10.97 -19.00
CA HIS A 193 -6.53 10.51 -18.59
C HIS A 193 -6.58 9.97 -17.16
N GLY A 194 -5.45 9.79 -16.49
CA GLY A 194 -5.40 9.37 -15.09
C GLY A 194 -6.06 10.36 -14.14
N PRO A 195 -6.46 9.92 -12.94
CA PRO A 195 -7.08 10.81 -11.97
C PRO A 195 -6.07 11.85 -11.46
N ARG A 196 -6.34 13.14 -11.70
CA ARG A 196 -5.51 14.27 -11.20
C ARG A 196 -6.12 14.84 -9.94
N SER A 197 -6.40 13.99 -8.95
CA SER A 197 -7.07 14.34 -7.70
C SER A 197 -6.11 15.04 -6.74
N GLN A 198 -6.55 16.19 -6.20
CA GLN A 198 -5.81 16.93 -5.18
C GLN A 198 -5.91 16.24 -3.83
N MET A 199 -4.76 15.92 -3.21
CA MET A 199 -4.69 15.17 -1.96
C MET A 199 -5.41 15.88 -0.81
N MET A 200 -5.29 17.21 -0.71
CA MET A 200 -5.89 17.91 0.41
C MET A 200 -7.43 17.85 0.42
N ARG A 201 -8.06 17.47 -0.70
CA ARG A 201 -9.51 17.24 -0.74
C ARG A 201 -9.90 15.98 0.03
N VAL A 202 -9.08 14.92 0.00
CA VAL A 202 -9.37 13.72 0.81
C VAL A 202 -9.00 13.92 2.28
N ILE A 203 -8.04 14.78 2.56
CA ILE A 203 -7.69 15.16 3.94
C ILE A 203 -8.84 15.95 4.59
N ASP A 204 -9.38 16.96 3.89
CA ASP A 204 -10.43 17.83 4.43
C ASP A 204 -11.82 17.19 4.37
N HIS A 205 -12.04 16.25 3.45
CA HIS A 205 -13.31 15.59 3.20
C HIS A 205 -13.08 14.09 2.96
N ALA A 206 -12.68 13.39 4.00
CA ALA A 206 -12.41 11.95 3.93
C ALA A 206 -13.67 11.17 3.56
N THR A 207 -13.59 10.41 2.48
CA THR A 207 -14.68 9.62 1.92
C THR A 207 -14.13 8.36 1.25
N MET A 208 -14.98 7.53 0.70
CA MET A 208 -14.62 6.34 -0.09
C MET A 208 -13.76 6.65 -1.34
N LEU A 209 -13.52 7.92 -1.68
CA LEU A 209 -12.60 8.30 -2.77
C LEU A 209 -11.18 7.86 -2.49
N LYS A 210 -10.73 7.91 -1.22
CA LYS A 210 -9.39 7.54 -0.79
C LYS A 210 -8.30 8.19 -1.67
N ASP A 211 -7.19 7.50 -1.87
CA ASP A 211 -6.09 7.95 -2.73
C ASP A 211 -6.34 7.72 -4.23
N GLY A 212 -7.49 7.15 -4.59
CA GLY A 212 -7.87 6.89 -5.98
C GLY A 212 -6.94 5.93 -6.71
N SER A 213 -6.22 5.08 -5.99
CA SER A 213 -5.22 4.18 -6.56
C SER A 213 -5.82 3.17 -7.54
N GLY A 214 -7.02 2.66 -7.24
CA GLY A 214 -7.75 1.78 -8.14
C GLY A 214 -8.12 2.46 -9.47
N TRP A 215 -8.52 3.73 -9.43
CA TRP A 215 -8.78 4.52 -10.66
C TRP A 215 -7.49 4.74 -11.46
N GLY A 216 -6.36 4.95 -10.79
CA GLY A 216 -5.05 5.01 -11.43
C GLY A 216 -4.66 3.67 -12.08
N ALA A 217 -4.85 2.56 -11.38
CA ALA A 217 -4.58 1.22 -11.90
C ALA A 217 -5.44 0.91 -13.14
N MET A 218 -6.74 1.19 -13.06
CA MET A 218 -7.68 1.06 -14.20
C MET A 218 -7.23 1.89 -15.39
N ALA A 219 -6.87 3.16 -15.18
CA ALA A 219 -6.42 4.06 -16.23
C ALA A 219 -5.15 3.53 -16.90
N GLY A 220 -4.19 3.02 -16.11
CA GLY A 220 -2.93 2.46 -16.62
C GLY A 220 -3.14 1.20 -17.46
N VAL A 221 -3.93 0.24 -16.98
CA VAL A 221 -4.28 -0.99 -17.74
C VAL A 221 -5.02 -0.63 -19.01
N SER A 222 -5.99 0.28 -18.93
CA SER A 222 -6.73 0.76 -20.12
C SER A 222 -5.83 1.44 -21.14
N ALA A 223 -4.87 2.25 -20.68
CA ALA A 223 -3.92 2.95 -21.54
C ALA A 223 -3.03 1.99 -22.34
N ALA A 224 -2.55 0.92 -21.70
CA ALA A 224 -1.78 -0.12 -22.37
C ALA A 224 -2.62 -0.85 -23.45
N ALA A 225 -3.88 -1.18 -23.12
CA ALA A 225 -4.80 -1.80 -24.09
C ALA A 225 -5.10 -0.88 -25.29
N LEU A 226 -5.29 0.42 -25.06
CA LEU A 226 -5.48 1.41 -26.12
C LEU A 226 -4.23 1.54 -27.00
N ALA A 227 -3.05 1.65 -26.42
CA ALA A 227 -1.79 1.74 -27.16
C ALA A 227 -1.50 0.44 -27.97
N LYS A 228 -1.85 -0.72 -27.41
CA LYS A 228 -1.80 -2.01 -28.13
C LYS A 228 -2.64 -1.99 -29.39
N ALA A 229 -3.79 -1.33 -29.36
CA ALA A 229 -4.69 -1.15 -30.50
C ALA A 229 -4.25 -0.03 -31.46
N GLY A 230 -3.18 0.72 -31.15
CA GLY A 230 -2.66 1.80 -31.99
C GLY A 230 -3.13 3.20 -31.64
N PHE A 231 -3.80 3.39 -30.47
CA PHE A 231 -4.13 4.72 -29.97
C PHE A 231 -2.86 5.45 -29.51
N THR A 232 -2.72 6.74 -29.86
CA THR A 232 -1.52 7.52 -29.57
C THR A 232 -1.75 8.49 -28.42
N GLY A 233 -0.74 8.66 -27.55
CA GLY A 233 -0.72 9.61 -26.45
C GLY A 233 0.32 10.70 -26.63
N ALA A 234 0.12 11.83 -25.95
CA ALA A 234 1.18 12.83 -25.78
C ALA A 234 2.29 12.27 -24.86
N PRO A 235 3.54 12.80 -24.93
CA PRO A 235 4.58 12.40 -23.99
C PRO A 235 4.15 12.61 -22.54
N ALA A 236 4.37 11.63 -21.67
CA ALA A 236 4.18 11.81 -20.23
C ALA A 236 5.20 12.82 -19.70
N ILE A 237 4.74 13.96 -19.20
CA ILE A 237 5.60 15.06 -18.75
C ILE A 237 6.46 14.64 -17.57
N THR A 238 5.92 13.84 -16.65
CA THR A 238 6.67 13.32 -15.50
C THR A 238 7.90 12.50 -15.87
N ILE A 239 7.95 11.97 -17.11
CA ILE A 239 9.11 11.23 -17.63
C ILE A 239 9.92 12.05 -18.63
N SER A 240 9.22 12.80 -19.51
CA SER A 240 9.86 13.40 -20.69
C SER A 240 10.43 14.79 -20.45
N ALA A 241 9.99 15.50 -19.42
CA ALA A 241 10.48 16.83 -19.13
C ALA A 241 11.93 16.79 -18.61
N SER A 242 12.79 17.64 -19.15
CA SER A 242 14.23 17.68 -18.83
C SER A 242 14.53 17.97 -17.36
N GLU A 243 13.67 18.71 -16.69
CA GLU A 243 13.77 19.03 -15.26
C GLU A 243 13.62 17.81 -14.34
N HIS A 244 13.18 16.67 -14.87
CA HIS A 244 13.04 15.40 -14.14
C HIS A 244 14.14 14.38 -14.46
N ALA A 245 15.07 14.71 -15.37
CA ALA A 245 16.10 13.76 -15.84
C ALA A 245 16.97 13.21 -14.69
N ASP A 246 17.24 14.01 -13.66
CA ASP A 246 18.02 13.60 -12.49
C ASP A 246 17.35 12.47 -11.69
N LEU A 247 16.02 12.42 -11.66
CA LEU A 247 15.26 11.38 -10.97
C LEU A 247 15.45 9.99 -11.56
N TYR A 248 15.85 9.92 -12.81
CA TYR A 248 16.00 8.66 -13.55
C TYR A 248 17.46 8.26 -13.79
N ALA A 249 18.42 9.13 -13.40
CA ALA A 249 19.83 8.90 -13.61
C ALA A 249 20.41 7.73 -12.79
N ASP A 250 19.78 7.41 -11.66
CA ASP A 250 20.22 6.36 -10.74
C ASP A 250 19.39 5.07 -10.83
N LEU A 251 18.55 4.91 -11.86
CA LEU A 251 17.82 3.67 -12.11
C LEU A 251 18.76 2.47 -12.20
N GLY A 252 18.44 1.40 -11.45
CA GLY A 252 19.25 0.19 -11.35
C GLY A 252 20.41 0.29 -10.36
N SER A 253 20.66 1.44 -9.72
CA SER A 253 21.68 1.61 -8.67
C SER A 253 21.10 2.07 -7.34
N ARG A 254 20.10 2.95 -7.32
CA ARG A 254 19.31 3.28 -6.15
C ARG A 254 17.94 2.63 -6.26
N TRP A 255 17.51 1.99 -5.17
CA TRP A 255 16.27 1.22 -5.12
C TRP A 255 15.26 1.81 -4.14
N TYR A 256 14.30 2.57 -4.66
CA TYR A 256 13.20 3.13 -3.87
C TYR A 256 12.26 2.05 -3.30
N THR A 257 12.31 0.84 -3.82
CA THR A 257 11.65 -0.34 -3.24
C THR A 257 12.05 -0.52 -1.77
N CYS A 258 13.34 -0.31 -1.46
CA CYS A 258 13.87 -0.39 -0.09
C CYS A 258 13.52 0.83 0.77
N GLU A 259 13.08 1.92 0.17
CA GLU A 259 12.72 3.17 0.84
C GLU A 259 11.20 3.32 1.09
N GLN A 260 10.41 2.29 0.82
CA GLN A 260 8.98 2.29 1.18
C GLN A 260 8.82 2.08 2.69
N TYR A 261 7.92 2.85 3.33
CA TYR A 261 7.49 2.55 4.69
C TYR A 261 6.35 1.53 4.70
N ILE A 262 6.21 0.83 5.83
CA ILE A 262 5.05 -0.04 6.12
C ILE A 262 4.31 0.56 7.30
N LYS A 263 2.99 0.73 7.18
CA LYS A 263 2.14 1.24 8.26
C LYS A 263 1.87 0.15 9.30
N LEU A 264 1.89 0.51 10.58
CA LEU A 264 1.47 -0.40 11.66
C LEU A 264 -0.05 -0.43 11.84
N TRP A 265 -0.72 0.69 11.56
CA TRP A 265 -2.14 0.89 11.87
C TRP A 265 -2.92 1.38 10.63
N PRO A 266 -4.23 1.06 10.56
CA PRO A 266 -5.08 1.37 9.43
C PRO A 266 -5.58 2.83 9.47
N VAL A 267 -4.65 3.78 9.43
CA VAL A 267 -4.94 5.22 9.41
C VAL A 267 -3.93 5.97 8.56
N CYS A 268 -4.28 7.18 8.17
CA CYS A 268 -3.40 8.09 7.45
C CYS A 268 -2.01 8.15 8.11
N ARG A 269 -0.94 8.11 7.30
CA ARG A 269 0.43 8.13 7.81
C ARG A 269 0.71 9.34 8.70
N TRP A 270 0.04 10.45 8.47
CA TRP A 270 0.23 11.68 9.23
C TRP A 270 -0.34 11.60 10.66
N ALA A 271 -1.29 10.71 10.93
CA ALA A 271 -1.80 10.43 12.27
C ALA A 271 -0.91 9.46 13.07
N GLN A 272 -0.12 8.63 12.41
CA GLN A 272 0.62 7.55 13.07
C GLN A 272 1.68 8.01 14.09
N PRO A 273 2.40 9.14 13.93
CA PRO A 273 3.31 9.62 14.97
C PRO A 273 2.59 9.90 16.31
N ALA A 274 1.36 10.44 16.25
CA ALA A 274 0.59 10.68 17.47
C ALA A 274 0.20 9.37 18.17
N ILE A 275 -0.19 8.36 17.42
CA ILE A 275 -0.49 7.03 17.95
C ILE A 275 0.78 6.38 18.54
N GLN A 276 1.92 6.50 17.86
CA GLN A 276 3.21 6.01 18.35
C GLN A 276 3.54 6.61 19.73
N GLY A 277 3.41 7.92 19.89
CA GLY A 277 3.66 8.60 21.16
C GLY A 277 2.71 8.14 22.28
N VAL A 278 1.45 7.80 21.96
CA VAL A 278 0.53 7.20 22.92
C VAL A 278 1.03 5.83 23.37
N PHE A 279 1.45 4.97 22.44
CA PHE A 279 1.94 3.63 22.81
C PHE A 279 3.21 3.69 23.66
N GLU A 280 4.11 4.65 23.40
CA GLU A 280 5.30 4.85 24.24
C GLU A 280 4.91 5.27 25.67
N LEU A 281 3.99 6.23 25.81
CA LEU A 281 3.52 6.65 27.14
C LEU A 281 2.75 5.54 27.87
N GLN A 282 2.00 4.70 27.15
CA GLN A 282 1.31 3.54 27.72
C GLN A 282 2.28 2.44 28.18
N ALA A 283 3.40 2.27 27.50
CA ALA A 283 4.44 1.32 27.92
C ALA A 283 5.14 1.74 29.23
N GLU A 284 5.31 3.05 29.44
CA GLU A 284 5.91 3.61 30.64
C GLU A 284 4.95 3.56 31.85
N ALA A 285 3.66 3.80 31.63
CA ALA A 285 2.65 3.77 32.67
C ALA A 285 1.26 3.54 32.06
N ARG A 286 0.54 2.54 32.57
CA ARG A 286 -0.82 2.23 32.15
C ARG A 286 -1.76 3.41 32.43
N LEU A 287 -2.08 4.18 31.39
CA LEU A 287 -3.03 5.26 31.44
C LEU A 287 -4.44 4.67 31.34
N GLN A 288 -5.31 5.02 32.30
CA GLN A 288 -6.71 4.66 32.21
C GLN A 288 -7.47 5.79 31.51
N PRO A 289 -8.31 5.48 30.50
CA PRO A 289 -9.02 6.53 29.74
C PRO A 289 -9.82 7.48 30.64
N ASP A 290 -10.42 6.96 31.68
CA ASP A 290 -11.24 7.75 32.62
C ASP A 290 -10.44 8.75 33.45
N ASP A 291 -9.17 8.50 33.68
CA ASP A 291 -8.30 9.40 34.49
C ASP A 291 -7.75 10.56 33.63
N ILE A 292 -7.84 10.49 32.32
CA ILE A 292 -7.31 11.51 31.41
C ILE A 292 -8.21 12.75 31.44
N ALA A 293 -7.66 13.91 31.77
CA ALA A 293 -8.34 15.20 31.71
C ALA A 293 -8.17 15.90 30.37
N ALA A 294 -6.98 15.84 29.75
CA ALA A 294 -6.69 16.45 28.46
C ALA A 294 -5.50 15.77 27.78
N ILE A 295 -5.52 15.80 26.43
CA ILE A 295 -4.43 15.35 25.58
C ILE A 295 -4.06 16.50 24.65
N ARG A 296 -2.78 16.90 24.62
CA ARG A 296 -2.26 17.85 23.62
C ARG A 296 -1.31 17.14 22.68
N ILE A 297 -1.49 17.38 21.40
CA ILE A 297 -0.68 16.81 20.31
C ILE A 297 -0.06 17.96 19.56
N SER A 298 1.27 18.11 19.65
CA SER A 298 2.01 19.03 18.80
C SER A 298 2.49 18.28 17.58
N THR A 299 2.22 18.81 16.37
CA THR A 299 2.56 18.16 15.09
C THR A 299 2.68 19.20 13.96
N PHE A 300 2.94 18.75 12.74
CA PHE A 300 3.07 19.61 11.57
C PHE A 300 1.71 20.03 10.98
N HIS A 301 1.72 21.06 10.13
CA HIS A 301 0.52 21.73 9.59
C HIS A 301 -0.47 20.75 8.94
N GLU A 302 0.00 19.88 8.03
CA GLU A 302 -0.88 19.00 7.27
C GLU A 302 -1.51 17.92 8.19
N ALA A 303 -0.80 17.47 9.21
CA ALA A 303 -1.36 16.55 10.21
C ALA A 303 -2.43 17.21 11.07
N LYS A 304 -2.26 18.50 11.43
CA LYS A 304 -3.29 19.24 12.17
C LYS A 304 -4.63 19.31 11.42
N ARG A 305 -4.63 19.23 10.09
CA ARG A 305 -5.87 19.19 9.29
C ARG A 305 -6.68 17.90 9.46
N LEU A 306 -6.10 16.85 10.05
CA LEU A 306 -6.80 15.62 10.43
C LEU A 306 -7.49 15.73 11.81
N ALA A 307 -7.81 16.92 12.28
CA ALA A 307 -8.34 17.20 13.62
C ALA A 307 -9.88 16.99 13.71
N SER A 308 -10.36 15.79 13.35
CA SER A 308 -11.79 15.44 13.51
C SER A 308 -12.00 14.57 14.75
N PRO A 309 -12.69 15.04 15.82
CA PRO A 309 -12.98 14.22 17.00
C PRO A 309 -14.19 13.30 16.81
N HIS A 310 -15.07 13.61 15.84
CA HIS A 310 -16.34 12.89 15.63
C HIS A 310 -16.47 12.39 14.19
N PRO A 311 -15.65 11.41 13.78
CA PRO A 311 -15.85 10.77 12.48
C PRO A 311 -17.21 10.07 12.43
N THR A 312 -17.87 10.16 11.28
CA THR A 312 -19.20 9.56 11.03
C THR A 312 -19.14 8.32 10.15
N SER A 313 -17.95 8.00 9.64
CA SER A 313 -17.68 6.84 8.81
C SER A 313 -16.29 6.27 9.08
N SER A 314 -16.06 5.02 8.70
CA SER A 314 -14.74 4.39 8.75
C SER A 314 -13.70 5.16 7.93
N ASP A 315 -14.11 5.79 6.83
CA ASP A 315 -13.24 6.62 6.01
C ASP A 315 -12.77 7.87 6.76
N GLU A 316 -13.68 8.57 7.44
CA GLU A 316 -13.33 9.72 8.28
C GLU A 316 -12.46 9.31 9.47
N ALA A 317 -12.73 8.16 10.10
CA ALA A 317 -11.93 7.65 11.21
C ALA A 317 -10.48 7.39 10.82
N GLN A 318 -10.24 6.86 9.62
CA GLN A 318 -8.89 6.60 9.09
C GLN A 318 -8.12 7.89 8.76
N TYR A 319 -8.83 9.00 8.52
CA TYR A 319 -8.26 10.34 8.27
C TYR A 319 -8.48 11.30 9.44
N SER A 320 -8.55 10.77 10.65
CA SER A 320 -8.58 11.55 11.90
C SER A 320 -7.29 11.31 12.70
N ILE A 321 -6.92 12.25 13.58
CA ILE A 321 -5.94 12.04 14.66
C ILE A 321 -6.66 11.82 15.97
N CYS A 322 -7.71 12.59 16.26
CA CYS A 322 -8.39 12.56 17.56
C CYS A 322 -9.02 11.18 17.83
N TRP A 323 -9.74 10.65 16.85
CA TRP A 323 -10.39 9.35 17.00
C TRP A 323 -9.40 8.20 17.24
N PRO A 324 -8.40 7.93 16.35
CA PRO A 324 -7.51 6.80 16.52
C PRO A 324 -6.60 6.92 17.73
N VAL A 325 -6.23 8.13 18.16
CA VAL A 325 -5.49 8.34 19.42
C VAL A 325 -6.34 7.93 20.63
N ALA A 326 -7.60 8.36 20.69
CA ALA A 326 -8.53 7.96 21.74
C ALA A 326 -8.79 6.44 21.72
N ALA A 327 -9.04 5.88 20.55
CA ALA A 327 -9.28 4.45 20.37
C ALA A 327 -8.05 3.60 20.74
N ALA A 328 -6.84 4.05 20.42
CA ALA A 328 -5.59 3.38 20.83
C ALA A 328 -5.42 3.33 22.35
N ILE A 329 -5.77 4.40 23.06
CA ILE A 329 -5.75 4.43 24.53
C ILE A 329 -6.73 3.39 25.12
N TYR A 330 -7.95 3.32 24.58
CA TYR A 330 -8.93 2.32 24.99
C TYR A 330 -8.47 0.90 24.66
N ALA A 331 -7.93 0.66 23.46
CA ALA A 331 -7.38 -0.64 23.08
C ALA A 331 -6.31 -1.13 24.04
N CYS A 332 -5.38 -0.24 24.45
CA CYS A 332 -4.37 -0.55 25.43
C CYS A 332 -4.97 -0.86 26.81
N ALA A 333 -5.93 -0.06 27.28
CA ALA A 333 -6.58 -0.28 28.57
C ALA A 333 -7.36 -1.61 28.60
N GLU A 334 -7.96 -2.00 27.49
CA GLU A 334 -8.67 -3.25 27.29
C GLU A 334 -7.73 -4.45 27.03
N GLY A 335 -6.42 -4.24 26.91
CA GLY A 335 -5.43 -5.28 26.68
C GLY A 335 -5.50 -5.92 25.29
N ARG A 336 -6.03 -5.22 24.31
CA ARG A 336 -6.14 -5.67 22.91
C ARG A 336 -5.26 -4.87 21.96
N ARG A 337 -5.02 -5.41 20.78
CA ARG A 337 -4.30 -4.74 19.71
C ARG A 337 -5.21 -3.68 19.05
N PHE A 338 -4.68 -2.46 18.85
CA PHE A 338 -5.31 -1.45 18.01
C PHE A 338 -5.21 -1.85 16.54
N GLY A 339 -6.32 -1.79 15.80
CA GLY A 339 -6.37 -2.27 14.42
C GLY A 339 -7.66 -1.91 13.66
N PRO A 340 -8.01 -2.69 12.61
CA PRO A 340 -9.13 -2.38 11.71
C PRO A 340 -10.48 -2.18 12.40
N TYR A 341 -10.76 -2.92 13.45
CA TYR A 341 -11.99 -2.75 14.22
C TYR A 341 -12.12 -1.32 14.77
N ASP A 342 -11.04 -0.75 15.27
CA ASP A 342 -11.04 0.56 15.96
C ASP A 342 -11.37 1.75 15.06
N VAL A 343 -11.30 1.57 13.76
CA VAL A 343 -11.67 2.56 12.73
C VAL A 343 -12.88 2.12 11.91
N SER A 344 -13.60 1.06 12.33
CA SER A 344 -14.81 0.58 11.66
C SER A 344 -16.03 1.38 12.07
N ASP A 345 -17.08 1.33 11.24
CA ASP A 345 -18.38 1.97 11.55
C ASP A 345 -18.96 1.46 12.86
N ASP A 346 -18.76 0.18 13.22
CA ASP A 346 -19.21 -0.39 14.49
C ASP A 346 -18.51 0.26 15.70
N ALA A 347 -17.20 0.52 15.58
CA ALA A 347 -16.43 1.19 16.65
C ALA A 347 -16.89 2.63 16.86
N LEU A 348 -17.37 3.30 15.82
CA LEU A 348 -17.85 4.69 15.90
C LEU A 348 -19.11 4.86 16.76
N ALA A 349 -19.80 3.77 17.10
CA ALA A 349 -20.91 3.80 18.08
C ALA A 349 -20.42 3.99 19.55
N ARG A 350 -19.11 3.93 19.80
CA ARG A 350 -18.53 4.00 21.16
C ARG A 350 -18.46 5.44 21.68
N ALA A 351 -19.50 5.82 22.44
CA ALA A 351 -19.59 7.15 23.05
C ALA A 351 -18.46 7.49 24.04
N ASP A 352 -17.84 6.48 24.66
CA ASP A 352 -16.67 6.65 25.55
C ASP A 352 -15.42 7.12 24.78
N ILE A 353 -15.17 6.57 23.59
CA ILE A 353 -14.07 6.99 22.72
C ILE A 353 -14.30 8.44 22.26
N HIS A 354 -15.53 8.80 21.84
CA HIS A 354 -15.87 10.17 21.46
C HIS A 354 -15.59 11.17 22.59
N ARG A 355 -16.02 10.85 23.83
CA ARG A 355 -15.76 11.71 24.99
C ARG A 355 -14.26 11.91 25.27
N LEU A 356 -13.43 10.92 24.98
CA LEU A 356 -11.96 11.09 25.11
C LEU A 356 -11.39 11.88 23.95
N ALA A 357 -11.87 11.66 22.73
CA ALA A 357 -11.48 12.42 21.53
C ALA A 357 -11.78 13.92 21.68
N ASP A 358 -12.87 14.30 22.36
CA ASP A 358 -13.19 15.70 22.69
C ASP A 358 -12.16 16.39 23.60
N ARG A 359 -11.36 15.62 24.32
CA ARG A 359 -10.30 16.14 25.21
C ARG A 359 -8.96 16.32 24.49
N ILE A 360 -8.91 16.05 23.18
CA ILE A 360 -7.69 16.15 22.36
C ILE A 360 -7.63 17.53 21.70
N ILE A 361 -6.51 18.20 21.90
CA ILE A 361 -6.18 19.48 21.28
C ILE A 361 -4.96 19.28 20.41
N ILE A 362 -5.05 19.63 19.13
CA ILE A 362 -3.93 19.52 18.19
C ILE A 362 -3.35 20.91 17.95
N GLU A 363 -2.05 21.03 18.20
CA GLU A 363 -1.30 22.28 18.07
C GLU A 363 -0.24 22.12 16.95
N GLU A 364 -0.06 23.16 16.18
CA GLU A 364 0.96 23.22 15.15
C GLU A 364 2.32 23.57 15.74
N ASP A 365 3.37 22.90 15.29
CA ASP A 365 4.75 23.12 15.72
C ASP A 365 5.61 23.54 14.51
N GLU A 366 6.18 24.73 14.56
CA GLU A 366 6.96 25.29 13.46
C GLU A 366 8.22 24.48 13.14
N GLN A 367 8.85 23.85 14.14
CA GLN A 367 10.04 23.01 13.93
C GLN A 367 9.65 21.71 13.20
N MET A 368 8.48 21.18 13.48
CA MET A 368 7.94 20.01 12.79
C MET A 368 7.51 20.34 11.36
N ASN A 369 6.98 21.55 11.12
CA ASN A 369 6.70 22.07 9.78
C ASN A 369 7.97 22.14 8.93
N ALA A 370 9.05 22.65 9.47
CA ALA A 370 10.30 22.88 8.74
C ALA A 370 10.96 21.57 8.21
N VAL A 371 10.67 20.43 8.82
CA VAL A 371 11.24 19.14 8.42
C VAL A 371 10.28 18.27 7.61
N PHE A 372 9.02 18.66 7.46
CA PHE A 372 8.06 17.99 6.60
C PHE A 372 8.39 18.26 5.11
N PRO A 373 8.27 17.30 4.19
CA PRO A 373 7.76 15.93 4.35
C PRO A 373 8.83 14.88 4.70
N ALA A 374 10.09 15.28 4.81
CA ALA A 374 11.21 14.36 5.07
C ALA A 374 11.05 13.63 6.42
N GLN A 375 10.55 14.33 7.43
CA GLN A 375 10.18 13.76 8.71
C GLN A 375 8.72 14.12 9.04
N ARG A 376 8.02 13.19 9.68
CA ARG A 376 6.64 13.33 10.14
C ARG A 376 6.64 13.07 11.63
N LEU A 377 6.47 14.13 12.40
CA LEU A 377 6.74 14.13 13.82
C LEU A 377 5.50 14.51 14.64
N ALA A 378 5.43 13.98 15.85
CA ALA A 378 4.47 14.42 16.86
C ALA A 378 5.10 14.40 18.26
N ARG A 379 4.53 15.18 19.19
CA ARG A 379 4.78 15.10 20.64
C ARG A 379 3.44 15.06 21.35
N ILE A 380 3.28 14.12 22.28
CA ILE A 380 2.05 13.90 23.02
C ILE A 380 2.25 14.35 24.46
N LYS A 381 1.31 15.13 24.97
CA LYS A 381 1.22 15.52 26.38
C LYS A 381 -0.14 15.10 26.92
N ILE A 382 -0.14 14.22 27.91
CA ILE A 382 -1.35 13.75 28.60
C ILE A 382 -1.35 14.33 30.01
N SER A 383 -2.46 14.95 30.41
CA SER A 383 -2.72 15.42 31.75
C SER A 383 -3.83 14.59 32.35
N ASP A 384 -3.65 14.10 33.58
CA ASP A 384 -4.67 13.41 34.34
C ASP A 384 -5.57 14.39 35.16
N LYS A 385 -6.60 13.88 35.80
CA LYS A 385 -7.55 14.63 36.61
C LYS A 385 -6.93 15.21 37.91
N GLU A 386 -5.79 14.66 38.32
CA GLU A 386 -5.03 15.10 39.51
C GLU A 386 -4.02 16.21 39.13
N GLY A 387 -3.84 16.51 37.85
CA GLY A 387 -2.92 17.52 37.33
C GLY A 387 -1.53 17.00 36.99
N ASN A 388 -1.25 15.70 37.15
CA ASN A 388 0.00 15.11 36.72
C ASN A 388 0.10 15.13 35.20
N GLN A 389 1.31 15.30 34.69
CA GLN A 389 1.56 15.39 33.23
C GLN A 389 2.56 14.32 32.80
N ARG A 390 2.30 13.72 31.66
CA ARG A 390 3.19 12.80 30.94
C ARG A 390 3.43 13.34 29.55
N ILE A 391 4.67 13.37 29.13
CA ILE A 391 5.08 13.98 27.85
C ILE A 391 5.98 12.97 27.13
N SER A 392 5.61 12.60 25.91
CA SER A 392 6.47 11.75 25.06
C SER A 392 7.71 12.51 24.58
N ALA A 393 8.72 11.80 24.13
CA ALA A 393 9.71 12.38 23.24
C ALA A 393 9.03 12.95 21.97
N VAL A 394 9.79 13.65 21.12
CA VAL A 394 9.37 13.90 19.74
C VAL A 394 9.55 12.60 18.98
N VAL A 395 8.47 12.07 18.44
CA VAL A 395 8.43 10.74 17.84
C VAL A 395 8.05 10.80 16.37
N SER A 396 8.63 9.93 15.56
CA SER A 396 8.14 9.52 14.26
C SER A 396 7.43 8.17 14.40
N ALA A 397 6.57 7.84 13.46
CA ALA A 397 5.98 6.50 13.43
C ALA A 397 7.00 5.47 12.96
N ARG A 398 7.04 4.30 13.60
CA ARG A 398 7.83 3.16 13.14
C ARG A 398 7.35 2.68 11.76
N GLY A 399 8.24 1.99 11.05
CA GLY A 399 8.00 1.47 9.71
C GLY A 399 8.56 2.34 8.60
N ASP A 400 9.04 3.56 8.88
CA ASP A 400 9.87 4.34 7.95
C ASP A 400 11.23 3.67 7.74
N PRO A 401 11.94 3.90 6.61
CA PRO A 401 13.26 3.32 6.37
C PRO A 401 14.29 3.59 7.46
N GLU A 402 14.16 4.71 8.19
CA GLU A 402 15.04 5.08 9.31
C GLU A 402 14.71 4.32 10.61
N THR A 403 13.49 3.84 10.74
CA THR A 403 13.00 3.06 11.89
C THR A 403 12.16 1.88 11.40
N PRO A 404 12.77 0.95 10.64
CA PRO A 404 12.03 -0.10 9.95
C PRO A 404 11.40 -1.08 10.95
N LEU A 405 10.31 -1.71 10.51
CA LEU A 405 9.80 -2.90 11.17
C LEU A 405 10.71 -4.08 10.84
N SER A 406 10.94 -4.95 11.81
CA SER A 406 11.56 -6.24 11.55
C SER A 406 10.65 -7.11 10.67
N TYR A 407 11.24 -8.10 10.02
CA TYR A 407 10.46 -9.07 9.24
C TYR A 407 9.39 -9.75 10.10
N ASP A 408 9.73 -10.16 11.32
CA ASP A 408 8.80 -10.84 12.23
C ASP A 408 7.62 -9.93 12.64
N GLU A 409 7.85 -8.63 12.81
CA GLU A 409 6.77 -7.66 13.07
C GLU A 409 5.83 -7.49 11.86
N ILE A 410 6.35 -7.58 10.64
CA ILE A 410 5.55 -7.51 9.43
C ILE A 410 4.73 -8.81 9.25
N VAL A 411 5.33 -9.97 9.50
CA VAL A 411 4.62 -11.26 9.51
C VAL A 411 3.53 -11.27 10.59
N ASP A 412 3.81 -10.74 11.79
CA ASP A 412 2.82 -10.62 12.86
C ASP A 412 1.67 -9.67 12.47
N LYS A 413 1.98 -8.54 11.82
CA LYS A 413 0.95 -7.66 11.24
C LYS A 413 0.11 -8.41 10.22
N PHE A 414 0.74 -9.15 9.29
CA PHE A 414 0.04 -9.94 8.28
C PHE A 414 -0.89 -10.97 8.94
N HIS A 415 -0.39 -11.76 9.90
CA HIS A 415 -1.21 -12.75 10.59
C HIS A 415 -2.37 -12.11 11.34
N PHE A 416 -2.16 -10.96 11.97
CA PHE A 416 -3.24 -10.21 12.60
C PHE A 416 -4.31 -9.80 11.58
N LEU A 417 -3.93 -9.19 10.46
CA LEU A 417 -4.88 -8.74 9.44
C LEU A 417 -5.63 -9.92 8.81
N ILE A 418 -4.89 -10.95 8.35
CA ILE A 418 -5.52 -12.09 7.68
C ILE A 418 -6.46 -12.87 8.60
N SER A 419 -6.19 -12.90 9.93
CA SER A 419 -7.07 -13.54 10.91
C SER A 419 -8.46 -12.90 11.00
N LEU A 420 -8.56 -11.64 10.60
CA LEU A 420 -9.82 -10.89 10.54
C LEU A 420 -10.56 -11.09 9.21
N SER A 421 -10.01 -11.85 8.28
CA SER A 421 -10.53 -12.04 6.93
C SER A 421 -11.09 -13.45 6.72
N HIS A 422 -11.83 -13.63 5.63
CA HIS A 422 -12.30 -14.95 5.20
C HIS A 422 -11.18 -15.89 4.72
N LYS A 423 -9.95 -15.41 4.57
CA LYS A 423 -8.75 -16.16 4.16
C LYS A 423 -7.88 -16.59 5.36
N ALA A 424 -8.38 -16.48 6.58
CA ALA A 424 -7.62 -16.83 7.81
C ALA A 424 -7.02 -18.25 7.77
N SER A 425 -7.73 -19.22 7.18
CA SER A 425 -7.25 -20.61 7.04
C SER A 425 -6.06 -20.77 6.10
N SER A 426 -5.86 -19.82 5.17
CA SER A 426 -4.76 -19.82 4.17
C SER A 426 -3.59 -18.94 4.58
N ALA A 427 -3.58 -18.38 5.80
CA ALA A 427 -2.57 -17.43 6.24
C ALA A 427 -1.12 -17.92 6.07
N TYR A 428 -0.84 -19.14 6.51
CA TYR A 428 0.51 -19.72 6.40
C TYR A 428 0.91 -20.01 4.96
N ASP A 429 -0.03 -20.47 4.14
CA ASP A 429 0.23 -20.78 2.73
C ASP A 429 0.53 -19.50 1.94
N ILE A 430 -0.16 -18.40 2.22
CA ILE A 430 0.08 -17.09 1.59
C ILE A 430 1.46 -16.55 2.01
N VAL A 431 1.83 -16.63 3.30
CA VAL A 431 3.18 -16.21 3.74
C VAL A 431 4.25 -17.00 3.02
N ALA A 432 4.09 -18.34 2.98
CA ALA A 432 5.05 -19.22 2.31
C ALA A 432 5.14 -18.92 0.80
N ALA A 433 4.00 -18.72 0.12
CA ALA A 433 3.98 -18.36 -1.30
C ALA A 433 4.66 -17.00 -1.57
N CYS A 434 4.44 -15.99 -0.71
CA CYS A 434 5.14 -14.72 -0.84
C CYS A 434 6.65 -14.84 -0.62
N GLN A 435 7.08 -15.62 0.35
CA GLN A 435 8.51 -15.84 0.63
C GLN A 435 9.22 -16.59 -0.49
N GLN A 436 8.54 -17.57 -1.09
CA GLN A 436 9.09 -18.40 -2.15
C GLN A 436 8.93 -17.80 -3.54
N LEU A 437 8.22 -16.68 -3.67
CA LEU A 437 7.95 -16.05 -4.95
C LEU A 437 9.25 -15.80 -5.71
N ALA A 438 9.44 -16.51 -6.83
CA ALA A 438 10.63 -16.44 -7.68
C ALA A 438 11.96 -16.61 -6.90
N ALA A 439 11.97 -17.43 -5.83
CA ALA A 439 13.18 -17.74 -5.07
C ALA A 439 14.02 -18.74 -5.84
N THR A 440 15.35 -18.53 -5.89
CA THR A 440 16.29 -19.53 -6.35
C THR A 440 16.44 -20.65 -5.29
N GLU A 441 16.90 -21.85 -5.69
CA GLU A 441 17.11 -22.98 -4.76
C GLU A 441 18.00 -22.59 -3.56
N ASP A 442 19.02 -21.76 -3.79
CA ASP A 442 19.92 -21.24 -2.73
C ASP A 442 19.24 -20.20 -1.82
N GLU A 443 18.39 -19.33 -2.37
CA GLU A 443 17.63 -18.34 -1.61
C GLU A 443 16.52 -19.01 -0.78
N GLY A 444 15.84 -20.02 -1.31
CA GLY A 444 14.81 -20.77 -0.62
C GLY A 444 15.29 -21.48 0.65
N MET A 445 16.56 -21.92 0.70
CA MET A 445 17.17 -22.50 1.88
C MET A 445 17.52 -21.49 2.99
N GLN A 446 17.79 -20.22 2.64
CA GLN A 446 18.11 -19.18 3.64
C GLN A 446 16.89 -18.69 4.43
N TYR A 447 15.71 -18.73 3.86
CA TYR A 447 14.43 -18.29 4.46
C TYR A 447 13.57 -19.46 4.95
N GLY A 448 13.91 -20.70 4.56
CA GLY A 448 13.20 -21.91 4.94
C GLY A 448 13.51 -22.35 6.37
N LEU A 449 12.48 -22.70 7.12
CA LEU A 449 12.43 -23.53 8.33
C LEU A 449 12.88 -22.90 9.67
N GLY A 450 14.02 -22.22 9.78
CA GLY A 450 14.53 -21.78 11.09
C GLY A 450 13.72 -20.66 11.75
N ARG A 451 13.00 -19.85 10.97
CA ARG A 451 12.20 -18.71 11.49
C ARG A 451 10.71 -19.04 11.69
N LEU A 452 10.16 -19.91 10.85
CA LEU A 452 8.78 -20.36 11.02
C LEU A 452 8.61 -21.31 12.20
N ASP A 453 9.65 -22.08 12.53
CA ASP A 453 9.66 -22.99 13.70
C ASP A 453 9.55 -22.25 15.03
N ALA A 454 10.03 -21.01 15.11
CA ALA A 454 9.95 -20.18 16.32
C ALA A 454 8.54 -19.60 16.56
N VAL A 455 7.73 -19.46 15.51
CA VAL A 455 6.38 -18.84 15.58
C VAL A 455 5.27 -19.91 15.58
N ALA A 456 5.51 -21.06 14.97
CA ALA A 456 4.54 -22.14 14.87
C ALA A 456 5.09 -23.43 15.52
N GLY A 457 4.58 -23.84 16.65
CA GLY A 457 4.85 -25.19 17.21
C GLY A 457 4.38 -26.36 16.32
N ASN A 458 4.41 -26.20 14.97
CA ASN A 458 3.89 -27.13 13.96
C ASN A 458 4.89 -27.47 12.84
N ALA A 459 6.19 -27.59 13.18
CA ALA A 459 7.27 -27.98 12.24
C ALA A 459 6.94 -29.21 11.34
N LYS A 460 6.19 -30.19 11.86
CA LYS A 460 5.83 -31.39 11.12
C LYS A 460 4.91 -31.17 9.91
N LYS A 461 4.12 -30.09 9.88
CA LYS A 461 3.19 -29.81 8.78
C LYS A 461 3.91 -29.11 7.61
N ILE A 462 4.86 -28.24 7.92
CA ILE A 462 5.65 -27.47 6.94
C ILE A 462 6.61 -28.38 6.17
N THR A 463 7.33 -29.27 6.86
CA THR A 463 8.23 -30.26 6.24
C THR A 463 7.48 -31.20 5.28
N LYS A 464 6.21 -31.52 5.58
CA LYS A 464 5.39 -32.36 4.72
C LYS A 464 4.91 -31.63 3.46
N ILE A 465 4.65 -30.33 3.55
CA ILE A 465 4.27 -29.50 2.39
C ILE A 465 5.47 -29.33 1.45
N GLN A 466 6.66 -29.03 1.95
CA GLN A 466 7.87 -28.92 1.13
C GLN A 466 8.23 -30.22 0.39
N GLN A 467 8.22 -31.36 1.08
CA GLN A 467 8.49 -32.65 0.43
C GLN A 467 7.45 -33.05 -0.61
N VAL A 468 6.21 -32.55 -0.49
CA VAL A 468 5.14 -32.86 -1.42
C VAL A 468 5.17 -31.90 -2.62
N THR A 469 5.54 -30.62 -2.43
CA THR A 469 5.63 -29.62 -3.53
C THR A 469 6.85 -29.84 -4.42
N GLU A 470 7.99 -30.30 -3.87
CA GLU A 470 9.19 -30.60 -4.67
C GLU A 470 8.98 -31.70 -5.71
N ASN A 471 8.03 -32.61 -5.48
CA ASN A 471 7.83 -33.82 -6.29
C ASN A 471 6.50 -33.85 -7.07
N ASN A 472 5.63 -32.81 -6.98
CA ASN A 472 4.34 -32.83 -7.64
C ASN A 472 3.96 -31.44 -8.23
N PRO A 473 4.05 -31.24 -9.57
CA PRO A 473 3.71 -29.98 -10.24
C PRO A 473 2.25 -29.52 -10.04
N GLU A 474 1.31 -30.45 -9.83
CA GLU A 474 -0.10 -30.09 -9.61
C GLU A 474 -0.30 -29.46 -8.23
N ILE A 475 0.36 -29.97 -7.18
CA ILE A 475 0.32 -29.40 -5.83
C ILE A 475 1.02 -28.03 -5.79
N ARG A 476 2.10 -27.86 -6.55
CA ARG A 476 2.77 -26.58 -6.72
C ARG A 476 1.84 -25.52 -7.33
N ARG A 477 0.96 -25.95 -8.23
CA ARG A 477 -0.03 -25.08 -8.85
C ARG A 477 -1.18 -24.70 -7.91
N GLU A 478 -1.64 -25.62 -7.08
CA GLU A 478 -2.69 -25.40 -6.07
C GLU A 478 -2.22 -24.46 -4.94
N LEU A 479 -0.92 -24.40 -4.66
CA LEU A 479 -0.29 -23.54 -3.65
C LEU A 479 0.34 -22.28 -4.24
N SER A 480 0.16 -22.03 -5.55
CA SER A 480 0.63 -20.80 -6.15
C SER A 480 -0.08 -19.58 -5.54
N LEU A 481 0.62 -18.47 -5.46
CA LEU A 481 0.05 -17.23 -4.93
C LEU A 481 -1.24 -16.85 -5.67
N GLY A 482 -1.29 -17.07 -6.99
CA GLY A 482 -2.49 -16.86 -7.80
C GLY A 482 -3.68 -17.71 -7.30
N ALA A 483 -3.48 -19.01 -7.08
CA ALA A 483 -4.54 -19.91 -6.60
C ALA A 483 -5.03 -19.57 -5.18
N LEU A 484 -4.17 -19.00 -4.33
CA LEU A 484 -4.54 -18.63 -2.96
C LEU A 484 -5.32 -17.31 -2.89
N LEU A 485 -5.13 -16.43 -3.87
CA LEU A 485 -5.71 -15.08 -3.87
C LEU A 485 -7.03 -15.00 -4.66
N PHE A 486 -7.26 -15.87 -5.62
CA PHE A 486 -8.43 -15.90 -6.48
C PHE A 486 -9.23 -17.19 -6.32
#